data_71c5d3f2bd440f2bc7df36a387e7dd1b
#
_entry.id   71c5d3f2bd440f2bc7df36a387e7dd1b
#
_cell.length_a   1.000
_cell.length_b   1.000
_cell.length_c   1.000
_cell.angle_alpha   90.00
_cell.angle_beta   90.00
_cell.angle_gamma   90.00
#
_symmetry.space_group_name_H-M   'P 1'
#
loop_
_entity.id
_entity.type
_entity.pdbx_description
1 polymer ?
#
loop_
_entity_poly.entity_id
_entity_poly.type
_entity_poly.pdbx_seq_one_letter_code
_entity_poly.pdbx_strand_id
1 'polypeptide(L)'
;MPTIDSDAHVVESEHTWDFMEPADQKYRPVVVRPRREKGGEYWFIDGKIRGLVRIVMTAQEMAEVSFRTGRDMRTPRETREMENVEARLDHMNELGIDVQVLYPTIFIEQITDKPEWEIAICKGYNRWLADIYRQGRGRLRWICVLPLLDINASLTELKFCQQNGACGVFMRGI
;
A
#
# COMPACT_ATOMS: atom_id res chain seq x y z
N MET A 1 14.61 -24.70 3.98
CA MET A 1 13.53 -23.98 4.72
C MET A 1 13.11 -22.81 3.85
N PRO A 2 11.82 -22.51 3.71
CA PRO A 2 11.41 -21.34 2.96
C PRO A 2 11.86 -20.04 3.64
N THR A 3 12.28 -19.08 2.83
CA THR A 3 12.60 -17.71 3.27
C THR A 3 11.33 -16.88 3.24
N ILE A 4 10.94 -16.31 4.38
CA ILE A 4 9.73 -15.50 4.50
C ILE A 4 10.13 -14.06 4.86
N ASP A 5 9.79 -13.12 4.00
CA ASP A 5 9.83 -11.69 4.29
C ASP A 5 8.49 -11.30 4.93
N SER A 6 8.51 -11.09 6.24
CA SER A 6 7.32 -10.81 7.04
C SER A 6 7.03 -9.32 7.24
N ASP A 7 7.74 -8.44 6.54
CA ASP A 7 7.60 -6.98 6.63
C ASP A 7 7.76 -6.31 5.25
N ALA A 8 7.17 -6.95 4.23
CA ALA A 8 7.21 -6.44 2.87
C ALA A 8 6.15 -5.36 2.66
N HIS A 9 6.57 -4.12 2.47
CA HIS A 9 5.63 -3.04 2.17
C HIS A 9 5.23 -3.01 0.70
N VAL A 10 3.96 -2.64 0.46
CA VAL A 10 3.49 -2.11 -0.82
C VAL A 10 3.47 -0.59 -0.75
N VAL A 11 3.62 0.07 -1.89
CA VAL A 11 3.43 1.52 -2.01
C VAL A 11 2.13 1.74 -2.77
N GLU A 12 1.14 2.30 -2.11
CA GLU A 12 -0.12 2.64 -2.75
C GLU A 12 0.13 3.67 -3.85
N SER A 13 -0.51 3.46 -4.99
CA SER A 13 -0.47 4.34 -6.15
C SER A 13 -1.87 4.76 -6.58
N GLU A 14 -1.97 5.58 -7.59
CA GLU A 14 -3.26 5.95 -8.17
C GLU A 14 -4.05 4.72 -8.62
N HIS A 15 -3.35 3.65 -9.07
CA HIS A 15 -3.94 2.38 -9.46
C HIS A 15 -4.62 1.64 -8.30
N THR A 16 -4.10 1.76 -7.07
CA THR A 16 -4.74 1.18 -5.88
C THR A 16 -6.21 1.57 -5.76
N TRP A 17 -6.53 2.81 -6.13
CA TRP A 17 -7.87 3.37 -5.97
C TRP A 17 -8.81 3.06 -7.14
N ASP A 18 -8.34 2.40 -8.20
CA ASP A 18 -9.20 1.87 -9.27
C ASP A 18 -10.08 0.73 -8.76
N PHE A 19 -9.70 0.12 -7.64
CA PHE A 19 -10.46 -0.93 -6.94
C PHE A 19 -11.56 -0.39 -6.00
N MET A 20 -11.74 0.92 -5.91
CA MET A 20 -12.85 1.51 -5.18
C MET A 20 -14.17 1.31 -5.94
N GLU A 21 -15.25 1.05 -5.19
CA GLU A 21 -16.58 0.95 -5.77
C GLU A 21 -17.00 2.28 -6.43
N PRO A 22 -17.85 2.25 -7.48
CA PRO A 22 -18.28 3.47 -8.17
C PRO A 22 -18.88 4.54 -7.23
N ALA A 23 -19.64 4.10 -6.20
CA ALA A 23 -20.25 5.00 -5.22
C ALA A 23 -19.22 5.68 -4.31
N ASP A 24 -18.05 5.06 -4.14
CA ASP A 24 -16.97 5.50 -3.26
C ASP A 24 -15.94 6.39 -3.99
N GLN A 25 -16.00 6.50 -5.32
CA GLN A 25 -15.03 7.27 -6.12
C GLN A 25 -14.91 8.76 -5.71
N LYS A 26 -15.93 9.34 -5.12
CA LYS A 26 -15.88 10.71 -4.56
C LYS A 26 -14.91 10.87 -3.39
N TYR A 27 -14.50 9.77 -2.77
CA TYR A 27 -13.53 9.71 -1.68
C TYR A 27 -12.13 9.29 -2.14
N ARG A 28 -11.93 9.17 -3.46
CA ARG A 28 -10.65 8.71 -4.04
C ARG A 28 -9.51 9.65 -3.63
N PRO A 29 -8.43 9.12 -3.04
CA PRO A 29 -7.19 9.85 -2.82
C PRO A 29 -6.60 10.36 -4.14
N VAL A 30 -6.08 11.57 -4.14
CA VAL A 30 -5.42 12.16 -5.31
C VAL A 30 -4.00 12.55 -4.98
N VAL A 31 -3.11 12.41 -5.96
CA VAL A 31 -1.70 12.80 -5.81
C VAL A 31 -1.54 14.29 -6.09
N VAL A 32 -0.84 15.00 -5.20
CA VAL A 32 -0.52 16.42 -5.35
C VAL A 32 0.97 16.68 -5.20
N ARG A 33 1.45 17.73 -5.86
CA ARG A 33 2.83 18.24 -5.77
C ARG A 33 2.80 19.64 -5.19
N PRO A 34 3.00 19.84 -3.88
CA PRO A 34 3.03 21.15 -3.28
C PRO A 34 4.19 21.99 -3.83
N ARG A 35 3.93 23.23 -4.25
CA ARG A 35 4.96 24.13 -4.84
C ARG A 35 6.14 24.43 -3.93
N ARG A 36 5.98 24.27 -2.62
CA ARG A 36 6.99 24.62 -1.59
C ARG A 36 7.90 23.47 -1.17
N GLU A 37 7.56 22.24 -1.57
CA GLU A 37 8.31 21.05 -1.18
C GLU A 37 9.10 20.53 -2.38
N LYS A 38 10.43 20.47 -2.23
CA LYS A 38 11.28 19.93 -3.28
C LYS A 38 11.07 18.41 -3.38
N GLY A 39 10.64 17.96 -4.56
CA GLY A 39 10.78 16.57 -4.99
C GLY A 39 9.83 15.56 -4.40
N GLY A 40 8.69 15.95 -3.79
CA GLY A 40 7.73 15.00 -3.23
C GLY A 40 6.36 14.99 -3.92
N GLU A 41 5.78 13.81 -4.05
CA GLU A 41 4.37 13.59 -4.36
C GLU A 41 3.66 13.14 -3.10
N TYR A 42 2.51 13.72 -2.81
CA TYR A 42 1.77 13.52 -1.57
C TYR A 42 0.33 13.15 -1.85
N TRP A 43 -0.25 12.34 -0.99
CA TRP A 43 -1.68 12.11 -0.99
C TRP A 43 -2.45 13.32 -0.50
N PHE A 44 -3.47 13.73 -1.26
CA PHE A 44 -4.49 14.67 -0.83
C PHE A 44 -5.77 13.89 -0.54
N ILE A 45 -6.17 13.85 0.73
CA ILE A 45 -7.29 13.07 1.25
C ILE A 45 -8.10 13.95 2.17
N ASP A 46 -9.41 13.99 2.01
CA ASP A 46 -10.32 14.73 2.88
C ASP A 46 -9.88 16.20 3.08
N GLY A 47 -9.49 16.87 2.00
CA GLY A 47 -9.09 18.29 2.03
C GLY A 47 -7.69 18.55 2.65
N LYS A 48 -6.92 17.54 2.98
CA LYS A 48 -5.60 17.66 3.64
C LYS A 48 -4.52 16.89 2.87
N ILE A 49 -3.29 17.40 2.93
CA ILE A 49 -2.11 16.64 2.50
C ILE A 49 -1.82 15.61 3.60
N ARG A 50 -1.76 14.35 3.19
CA ARG A 50 -1.44 13.19 4.04
C ARG A 50 -0.26 12.45 3.41
N GLY A 51 0.49 11.71 4.13
CA GLY A 51 1.54 10.80 3.69
C GLY A 51 2.27 11.08 2.37
N LEU A 52 3.52 10.73 2.31
CA LEU A 52 4.33 10.82 1.09
C LEU A 52 4.00 9.64 0.17
N VAL A 53 3.73 9.90 -1.11
CA VAL A 53 3.54 8.85 -2.13
C VAL A 53 4.88 8.44 -2.70
N ARG A 54 5.62 9.43 -3.21
CA ARG A 54 6.88 9.22 -3.91
C ARG A 54 7.85 10.36 -3.63
N ILE A 55 9.11 10.01 -3.48
CA ILE A 55 10.21 10.98 -3.53
C ILE A 55 10.72 11.00 -4.96
N VAL A 56 10.71 12.16 -5.59
CA VAL A 56 11.30 12.35 -6.92
C VAL A 56 12.78 12.70 -6.70
N MET A 57 13.63 11.70 -6.86
CA MET A 57 15.09 11.83 -6.74
C MET A 57 15.74 11.70 -8.10
N THR A 58 16.84 12.45 -8.30
CA THR A 58 17.77 12.20 -9.39
C THR A 58 18.54 10.89 -9.15
N ALA A 59 19.15 10.33 -10.19
CA ALA A 59 20.00 9.14 -10.07
C ALA A 59 21.14 9.34 -9.07
N GLN A 60 21.71 10.55 -9.00
CA GLN A 60 22.78 10.89 -8.05
C GLN A 60 22.27 10.89 -6.61
N GLU A 61 21.13 11.53 -6.34
CA GLU A 61 20.50 11.54 -5.01
C GLU A 61 20.13 10.13 -4.55
N MET A 62 19.61 9.28 -5.45
CA MET A 62 19.34 7.87 -5.14
C MET A 62 20.62 7.12 -4.74
N ALA A 63 21.71 7.31 -5.48
CA ALA A 63 22.99 6.69 -5.17
C ALA A 63 23.54 7.13 -3.81
N GLU A 64 23.46 8.44 -3.49
CA GLU A 64 23.88 8.98 -2.20
C GLU A 64 23.04 8.42 -1.03
N VAL A 65 21.71 8.32 -1.21
CA VAL A 65 20.82 7.73 -0.18
C VAL A 65 21.10 6.25 -0.02
N SER A 66 21.27 5.49 -1.12
CA SER A 66 21.66 4.08 -1.06
C SER A 66 22.95 3.86 -0.30
N PHE A 67 23.97 4.63 -0.62
CA PHE A 67 25.27 4.55 0.08
C PHE A 67 25.15 4.84 1.58
N ARG A 68 24.41 5.89 1.95
CA ARG A 68 24.26 6.33 3.35
C ARG A 68 23.41 5.37 4.18
N THR A 69 22.37 4.76 3.59
CA THR A 69 21.38 3.95 4.33
C THR A 69 21.59 2.46 4.18
N GLY A 70 22.42 2.02 3.23
CA GLY A 70 22.56 0.61 2.85
C GLY A 70 21.34 0.03 2.15
N ARG A 71 20.33 0.85 1.79
CA ARG A 71 19.12 0.40 1.08
C ARG A 71 19.32 0.43 -0.41
N ASP A 72 18.88 -0.62 -1.10
CA ASP A 72 18.81 -0.58 -2.56
C ASP A 72 17.61 0.27 -3.02
N MET A 73 17.91 1.46 -3.54
CA MET A 73 16.90 2.38 -4.07
C MET A 73 16.52 2.10 -5.52
N ARG A 74 17.09 1.04 -6.13
CA ARG A 74 16.87 0.71 -7.55
C ARG A 74 15.67 -0.20 -7.78
N THR A 75 14.97 -0.64 -6.73
CA THR A 75 13.76 -1.47 -6.89
C THR A 75 12.78 -0.80 -7.85
N PRO A 76 12.38 -1.45 -8.94
CA PRO A 76 11.48 -0.87 -9.94
C PRO A 76 10.17 -0.40 -9.30
N ARG A 77 9.66 0.73 -9.80
CA ARG A 77 8.41 1.32 -9.32
C ARG A 77 7.25 0.33 -9.45
N GLU A 78 7.12 -0.31 -10.59
CA GLU A 78 6.07 -1.29 -10.90
C GLU A 78 6.01 -2.46 -9.91
N THR A 79 7.17 -2.86 -9.35
CA THR A 79 7.24 -3.91 -8.32
C THR A 79 6.80 -3.42 -6.95
N ARG A 80 7.14 -2.18 -6.58
CA ARG A 80 6.78 -1.59 -5.27
C ARG A 80 5.31 -1.18 -5.23
N GLU A 81 4.80 -0.61 -6.31
CA GLU A 81 3.42 -0.15 -6.47
C GLU A 81 2.48 -1.27 -6.91
N MET A 82 3.02 -2.50 -7.09
CA MET A 82 2.26 -3.69 -7.49
C MET A 82 1.45 -3.50 -8.78
N GLU A 83 1.91 -2.64 -9.69
CA GLU A 83 1.35 -2.46 -11.01
C GLU A 83 1.59 -3.70 -11.89
N ASN A 84 2.65 -4.45 -11.57
CA ASN A 84 3.01 -5.70 -12.23
C ASN A 84 3.37 -6.76 -11.16
N VAL A 85 2.42 -7.64 -10.86
CA VAL A 85 2.58 -8.71 -9.86
C VAL A 85 3.66 -9.70 -10.27
N GLU A 86 3.79 -10.01 -11.58
CA GLU A 86 4.82 -10.92 -12.08
C GLU A 86 6.21 -10.35 -11.84
N ALA A 87 6.43 -9.06 -12.12
CA ALA A 87 7.70 -8.39 -11.83
C ALA A 87 8.05 -8.42 -10.32
N ARG A 88 7.05 -8.37 -9.45
CA ARG A 88 7.27 -8.56 -7.99
C ARG A 88 7.73 -9.98 -7.68
N LEU A 89 7.10 -10.99 -8.29
CA LEU A 89 7.47 -12.40 -8.09
C LEU A 89 8.89 -12.69 -8.62
N ASP A 90 9.25 -12.10 -9.76
CA ASP A 90 10.60 -12.22 -10.31
C ASP A 90 11.65 -11.57 -9.41
N HIS A 91 11.36 -10.38 -8.88
CA HIS A 91 12.25 -9.73 -7.91
C HIS A 91 12.40 -10.54 -6.61
N MET A 92 11.34 -11.22 -6.15
CA MET A 92 11.44 -12.17 -5.03
C MET A 92 12.36 -13.34 -5.36
N ASN A 93 12.34 -13.86 -6.61
CA ASN A 93 13.25 -14.93 -7.05
C ASN A 93 14.70 -14.46 -7.02
N GLU A 94 14.99 -13.25 -7.49
CA GLU A 94 16.33 -12.64 -7.45
C GLU A 94 16.86 -12.51 -6.02
N LEU A 95 15.97 -12.20 -5.07
CA LEU A 95 16.32 -12.04 -3.65
C LEU A 95 16.31 -13.35 -2.86
N GLY A 96 15.88 -14.47 -3.46
CA GLY A 96 15.76 -15.76 -2.78
C GLY A 96 14.66 -15.78 -1.71
N ILE A 97 13.59 -15.00 -1.90
CA ILE A 97 12.43 -14.91 -1.01
C ILE A 97 11.31 -15.80 -1.55
N ASP A 98 10.84 -16.75 -0.75
CA ASP A 98 9.76 -17.66 -1.14
C ASP A 98 8.37 -17.06 -0.91
N VAL A 99 8.18 -16.35 0.19
CA VAL A 99 6.89 -15.75 0.59
C VAL A 99 7.10 -14.34 1.12
N GLN A 100 6.23 -13.41 0.72
CA GLN A 100 6.13 -12.08 1.31
C GLN A 100 4.78 -11.87 1.98
N VAL A 101 4.80 -11.19 3.14
CA VAL A 101 3.61 -10.67 3.80
C VAL A 101 3.56 -9.16 3.54
N LEU A 102 2.55 -8.74 2.78
CA LEU A 102 2.42 -7.37 2.28
C LEU A 102 1.70 -6.48 3.29
N TYR A 103 2.35 -5.39 3.68
CA TYR A 103 1.85 -4.37 4.59
C TYR A 103 1.53 -3.06 3.87
N PRO A 104 0.56 -2.28 4.37
CA PRO A 104 0.28 -0.96 3.83
C PRO A 104 1.38 0.04 4.16
N THR A 105 1.50 1.08 3.35
CA THR A 105 2.38 2.23 3.64
C THR A 105 1.58 3.46 4.06
N ILE A 106 0.51 3.81 3.35
CA ILE A 106 -0.26 5.02 3.67
C ILE A 106 -0.96 4.94 5.05
N PHE A 107 -1.34 3.73 5.49
CA PHE A 107 -2.09 3.53 6.74
C PHE A 107 -1.20 3.55 8.00
N ILE A 108 0.11 3.72 7.87
CA ILE A 108 1.02 3.97 9.01
C ILE A 108 0.59 5.26 9.74
N GLU A 109 0.07 6.23 9.00
CA GLU A 109 -0.51 7.45 9.56
C GLU A 109 -2.05 7.42 9.54
N GLN A 110 -2.67 8.31 10.31
CA GLN A 110 -4.12 8.50 10.24
C GLN A 110 -4.49 9.23 8.95
N ILE A 111 -5.29 8.57 8.10
CA ILE A 111 -5.63 9.09 6.77
C ILE A 111 -6.78 10.08 6.79
N THR A 112 -7.70 9.98 7.75
CA THR A 112 -8.87 10.87 7.89
C THR A 112 -9.49 10.75 9.28
N ASP A 113 -10.34 11.71 9.65
CA ASP A 113 -11.16 11.71 10.87
C ASP A 113 -12.65 11.42 10.54
N LYS A 114 -12.97 11.12 9.27
CA LYS A 114 -14.34 10.94 8.80
C LYS A 114 -14.61 9.48 8.45
N PRO A 115 -15.60 8.82 9.09
CA PRO A 115 -15.88 7.40 8.88
C PRO A 115 -16.14 7.04 7.41
N GLU A 116 -16.88 7.85 6.67
CA GLU A 116 -17.21 7.59 5.28
C GLU A 116 -16.00 7.58 4.35
N TRP A 117 -14.99 8.42 4.61
CA TRP A 117 -13.72 8.43 3.90
C TRP A 117 -12.90 7.19 4.26
N GLU A 118 -12.79 6.88 5.56
CA GLU A 118 -12.02 5.73 6.02
C GLU A 118 -12.60 4.43 5.45
N ILE A 119 -13.93 4.26 5.50
CA ILE A 119 -14.61 3.09 4.94
C ILE A 119 -14.27 2.90 3.46
N ALA A 120 -14.42 3.96 2.67
CA ALA A 120 -14.19 3.91 1.23
C ALA A 120 -12.72 3.55 0.89
N ILE A 121 -11.77 4.18 1.57
CA ILE A 121 -10.33 3.98 1.33
C ILE A 121 -9.88 2.60 1.80
N CYS A 122 -10.30 2.14 2.98
CA CYS A 122 -10.00 0.79 3.47
C CYS A 122 -10.55 -0.29 2.53
N LYS A 123 -11.79 -0.14 2.06
CA LYS A 123 -12.39 -1.03 1.07
C LYS A 123 -11.59 -1.08 -0.22
N GLY A 124 -11.21 0.06 -0.78
CA GLY A 124 -10.40 0.14 -2.00
C GLY A 124 -9.08 -0.60 -1.85
N TYR A 125 -8.33 -0.33 -0.79
CA TYR A 125 -7.07 -1.00 -0.49
C TYR A 125 -7.24 -2.54 -0.37
N ASN A 126 -8.20 -3.00 0.43
CA ASN A 126 -8.39 -4.42 0.67
C ASN A 126 -8.79 -5.18 -0.61
N ARG A 127 -9.56 -4.56 -1.50
CA ARG A 127 -9.91 -5.17 -2.80
C ARG A 127 -8.72 -5.27 -3.73
N TRP A 128 -7.87 -4.25 -3.74
CA TRP A 128 -6.61 -4.26 -4.45
C TRP A 128 -5.69 -5.39 -3.96
N LEU A 129 -5.47 -5.52 -2.65
CA LEU A 129 -4.62 -6.60 -2.09
C LEU A 129 -5.24 -7.99 -2.27
N ALA A 130 -6.56 -8.12 -2.23
CA ALA A 130 -7.23 -9.37 -2.54
C ALA A 130 -7.00 -9.79 -4.01
N ASP A 131 -6.92 -8.83 -4.93
CA ASP A 131 -6.60 -9.09 -6.34
C ASP A 131 -5.15 -9.54 -6.51
N ILE A 132 -4.20 -8.83 -5.89
CA ILE A 132 -2.78 -9.19 -5.86
C ILE A 132 -2.59 -10.60 -5.27
N TYR A 133 -3.29 -10.93 -4.19
CA TYR A 133 -3.25 -12.26 -3.58
C TYR A 133 -3.64 -13.37 -4.56
N ARG A 134 -4.71 -13.15 -5.34
CA ARG A 134 -5.13 -14.13 -6.37
C ARG A 134 -4.06 -14.34 -7.44
N GLN A 135 -3.36 -13.29 -7.84
CA GLN A 135 -2.27 -13.33 -8.81
C GLN A 135 -0.97 -13.89 -8.24
N GLY A 136 -0.76 -13.77 -6.92
CA GLY A 136 0.49 -14.02 -6.21
C GLY A 136 0.90 -15.49 -6.08
N ARG A 137 0.18 -16.45 -6.68
CA ARG A 137 0.54 -17.89 -6.72
C ARG A 137 0.84 -18.48 -5.34
N GLY A 138 0.18 -18.00 -4.29
CA GLY A 138 0.41 -18.43 -2.90
C GLY A 138 1.67 -17.86 -2.24
N ARG A 139 2.47 -17.08 -2.96
CA ARG A 139 3.71 -16.46 -2.47
C ARG A 139 3.51 -15.07 -1.86
N LEU A 140 2.45 -14.36 -2.26
CA LEU A 140 2.09 -13.06 -1.71
C LEU A 140 0.96 -13.24 -0.71
N ARG A 141 1.21 -12.94 0.55
CA ARG A 141 0.23 -12.87 1.64
C ARG A 141 -0.04 -11.41 1.94
N TRP A 142 -1.13 -11.09 2.57
CA TRP A 142 -1.47 -9.70 2.80
C TRP A 142 -2.18 -9.45 4.14
N ILE A 143 -1.95 -8.26 4.64
CA ILE A 143 -2.52 -7.74 5.87
C ILE A 143 -3.60 -6.74 5.51
N CYS A 144 -4.81 -6.93 6.03
CA CYS A 144 -5.91 -6.03 5.76
C CYS A 144 -5.92 -4.80 6.68
N VAL A 145 -6.59 -3.76 6.24
CA VAL A 145 -6.87 -2.55 7.03
C VAL A 145 -8.38 -2.46 7.30
N LEU A 146 -8.74 -1.96 8.47
CA LEU A 146 -10.14 -1.86 8.89
C LEU A 146 -10.53 -0.39 9.14
N PRO A 147 -11.76 0.00 8.77
CA PRO A 147 -12.28 1.34 9.04
C PRO A 147 -12.72 1.47 10.51
N LEU A 148 -11.74 1.73 11.41
CA LEU A 148 -11.93 1.67 12.86
C LEU A 148 -12.81 2.79 13.43
N LEU A 149 -13.12 3.81 12.64
CA LEU A 149 -14.08 4.85 13.02
C LEU A 149 -15.54 4.36 12.98
N ASP A 150 -15.82 3.20 12.33
CA ASP A 150 -17.12 2.53 12.32
C ASP A 150 -16.97 1.03 12.56
N ILE A 151 -17.42 0.57 13.72
CA ILE A 151 -17.30 -0.85 14.14
C ILE A 151 -18.09 -1.79 13.24
N ASN A 152 -19.28 -1.41 12.80
CA ASN A 152 -20.10 -2.26 11.93
C ASN A 152 -19.47 -2.41 10.55
N ALA A 153 -18.95 -1.32 9.99
CA ALA A 153 -18.18 -1.34 8.75
C ALA A 153 -16.90 -2.19 8.91
N SER A 154 -16.19 -2.08 10.04
CA SER A 154 -15.01 -2.90 10.34
C SER A 154 -15.33 -4.39 10.36
N LEU A 155 -16.42 -4.81 11.02
CA LEU A 155 -16.83 -6.21 11.07
C LEU A 155 -17.24 -6.75 9.70
N THR A 156 -17.88 -5.91 8.90
CA THR A 156 -18.25 -6.27 7.52
C THR A 156 -17.01 -6.45 6.65
N GLU A 157 -16.09 -5.50 6.73
CA GLU A 157 -14.86 -5.53 5.95
C GLU A 157 -13.92 -6.67 6.40
N LEU A 158 -13.85 -6.97 7.69
CA LEU A 158 -13.08 -8.11 8.20
C LEU A 158 -13.56 -9.45 7.61
N LYS A 159 -14.87 -9.65 7.47
CA LYS A 159 -15.43 -10.84 6.81
C LYS A 159 -15.00 -10.93 5.35
N PHE A 160 -15.07 -9.81 4.62
CA PHE A 160 -14.58 -9.75 3.24
C PHE A 160 -13.09 -10.14 3.18
N CYS A 161 -12.25 -9.56 4.02
CA CYS A 161 -10.81 -9.80 4.04
C CYS A 161 -10.48 -11.26 4.36
N GLN A 162 -11.15 -11.85 5.35
CA GLN A 162 -11.00 -13.27 5.68
C GLN A 162 -11.35 -14.18 4.49
N GLN A 163 -12.46 -13.91 3.82
CA GLN A 163 -12.91 -14.69 2.65
C GLN A 163 -11.98 -14.55 1.45
N ASN A 164 -11.19 -13.48 1.39
CA ASN A 164 -10.25 -13.18 0.30
C ASN A 164 -8.78 -13.39 0.68
N GLY A 165 -8.50 -14.14 1.75
CA GLY A 165 -7.17 -14.65 2.07
C GLY A 165 -6.24 -13.69 2.82
N ALA A 166 -6.77 -12.64 3.44
CA ALA A 166 -5.99 -11.85 4.39
C ALA A 166 -5.49 -12.73 5.54
N CYS A 167 -4.23 -12.60 5.90
CA CYS A 167 -3.61 -13.41 6.96
C CYS A 167 -3.50 -12.67 8.30
N GLY A 168 -3.87 -11.41 8.37
CA GLY A 168 -3.87 -10.59 9.58
C GLY A 168 -4.50 -9.23 9.36
N VAL A 169 -4.54 -8.43 10.41
CA VAL A 169 -5.08 -7.07 10.42
C VAL A 169 -3.97 -6.09 10.79
N PHE A 170 -3.82 -5.04 10.02
CA PHE A 170 -2.96 -3.91 10.37
C PHE A 170 -3.71 -2.99 11.35
N MET A 171 -3.10 -2.74 12.48
CA MET A 171 -3.60 -1.79 13.47
C MET A 171 -2.50 -0.82 13.82
N ARG A 172 -2.79 0.46 13.64
CA ARG A 172 -1.85 1.52 14.02
C ARG A 172 -1.72 1.56 15.55
N GLY A 173 -0.49 1.75 16.03
CA GLY A 173 -0.24 2.14 17.42
C GLY A 173 -0.80 3.55 17.72
N ILE A 174 -1.10 3.83 18.98
CA ILE A 174 -1.56 5.14 19.47
C ILE A 174 -0.35 6.04 19.68
#